data_3439bd136f195bb3877397a668e1cd17
#
_entry.id   3439bd136f195bb3877397a668e1cd17
#
_cell.length_a   1.000
_cell.length_b   1.000
_cell.length_c   1.000
_cell.angle_alpha   90.00
_cell.angle_beta   90.00
_cell.angle_gamma   90.00
#
_symmetry.space_group_name_H-M   'P 1'
#
loop_
_entity.id
_entity.type
_entity.pdbx_description
1 polymer ?
#
loop_
_entity_poly.entity_id
_entity_poly.type
_entity_poly.pdbx_seq_one_letter_code
_entity_poly.pdbx_strand_id
1 'polypeptide(L)'
;MEAHIAATLVPLLGWAVHGSVLTHRLASARRDPLTGLHTRAGWTARAEHCIRRHPSAAVLLVDLDHFKTLNDTHGHAAGDAALIAVADRLRTWCGRNGTAGRLGGDEFVAVVRDMTTADLDALTTALHRPLNYAGMSLPLAASIGACQVAELPVPALSDVLAAADAAMYAAKGRSRRGTHPSH
;
A
#
# COMPACT_ATOMS: atom_id res chain seq x y z
N MET A 1 -16.56 -47.33 26.07
CA MET A 1 -15.98 -46.96 24.76
C MET A 1 -16.34 -45.53 24.38
N GLU A 2 -17.59 -45.10 24.56
CA GLU A 2 -18.03 -43.73 24.20
C GLU A 2 -17.37 -42.59 25.02
N ALA A 3 -17.13 -42.81 26.32
CA ALA A 3 -16.50 -41.79 27.18
C ALA A 3 -15.04 -41.46 26.76
N HIS A 4 -14.29 -42.43 26.24
CA HIS A 4 -12.93 -42.18 25.76
C HIS A 4 -12.90 -41.46 24.42
N ILE A 5 -13.89 -41.68 23.56
CA ILE A 5 -14.06 -40.99 22.28
C ILE A 5 -14.40 -39.52 22.53
N ALA A 6 -15.30 -39.22 23.45
CA ALA A 6 -15.67 -37.87 23.84
C ALA A 6 -14.47 -37.09 24.46
N ALA A 7 -13.68 -37.77 25.31
CA ALA A 7 -12.52 -37.19 25.98
C ALA A 7 -11.40 -36.78 25.00
N THR A 8 -11.32 -37.39 23.83
CA THR A 8 -10.33 -37.03 22.78
C THR A 8 -10.89 -36.10 21.73
N LEU A 9 -12.16 -36.21 21.37
CA LEU A 9 -12.77 -35.41 20.32
C LEU A 9 -13.02 -33.96 20.77
N VAL A 10 -13.40 -33.71 22.02
CA VAL A 10 -13.69 -32.35 22.53
C VAL A 10 -12.44 -31.44 22.50
N PRO A 11 -11.27 -31.88 23.01
CA PRO A 11 -10.04 -31.09 22.87
C PRO A 11 -9.65 -30.86 21.42
N LEU A 12 -9.73 -31.85 20.55
CA LEU A 12 -9.37 -31.72 19.12
C LEU A 12 -10.25 -30.71 18.38
N LEU A 13 -11.56 -30.74 18.66
CA LEU A 13 -12.49 -29.71 18.13
C LEU A 13 -12.16 -28.34 18.68
N GLY A 14 -11.84 -28.20 19.96
CA GLY A 14 -11.40 -26.96 20.58
C GLY A 14 -10.15 -26.39 19.93
N TRP A 15 -9.14 -27.24 19.67
CA TRP A 15 -7.92 -26.86 18.97
C TRP A 15 -8.19 -26.45 17.51
N ALA A 16 -9.05 -27.17 16.80
CA ALA A 16 -9.42 -26.85 15.42
C ALA A 16 -10.13 -25.51 15.31
N VAL A 17 -11.10 -25.25 16.21
CA VAL A 17 -11.80 -23.95 16.27
C VAL A 17 -10.85 -22.83 16.66
N HIS A 18 -10.02 -23.03 17.70
CA HIS A 18 -9.04 -22.04 18.11
C HIS A 18 -8.03 -21.72 16.99
N GLY A 19 -7.50 -22.74 16.33
CA GLY A 19 -6.61 -22.59 15.18
C GLY A 19 -7.27 -21.84 14.03
N SER A 20 -8.54 -22.16 13.73
CA SER A 20 -9.30 -21.46 12.69
C SER A 20 -9.54 -19.98 13.03
N VAL A 21 -9.91 -19.67 14.27
CA VAL A 21 -10.08 -18.28 14.74
C VAL A 21 -8.77 -17.52 14.70
N LEU A 22 -7.66 -18.14 15.12
CA LEU A 22 -6.34 -17.53 15.11
C LEU A 22 -5.85 -17.26 13.69
N THR A 23 -6.01 -18.22 12.78
CA THR A 23 -5.65 -18.02 11.36
C THR A 23 -6.50 -16.94 10.70
N HIS A 24 -7.79 -16.87 11.02
CA HIS A 24 -8.67 -15.82 10.53
C HIS A 24 -8.28 -14.44 11.06
N ARG A 25 -7.94 -14.32 12.35
CA ARG A 25 -7.45 -13.07 12.95
C ARG A 25 -6.10 -12.64 12.35
N LEU A 26 -5.18 -13.57 12.12
CA LEU A 26 -3.90 -13.31 11.48
C LEU A 26 -4.07 -12.90 10.00
N ALA A 27 -5.02 -13.51 9.28
CA ALA A 27 -5.34 -13.13 7.91
C ALA A 27 -5.99 -11.75 7.86
N SER A 28 -6.89 -11.41 8.80
CA SER A 28 -7.51 -10.10 8.92
C SER A 28 -6.50 -9.01 9.29
N ALA A 29 -5.52 -9.33 10.17
CA ALA A 29 -4.43 -8.42 10.52
C ALA A 29 -3.47 -8.11 9.34
N ARG A 30 -3.56 -8.85 8.22
CA ARG A 30 -2.76 -8.63 7.00
C ARG A 30 -3.43 -7.74 5.96
N ARG A 31 -4.68 -7.33 6.20
CA ARG A 31 -5.44 -6.44 5.31
C ARG A 31 -5.91 -5.22 6.08
N ASP A 32 -5.77 -4.07 5.45
CA ASP A 32 -6.30 -2.80 5.97
C ASP A 32 -7.84 -2.81 5.84
N PRO A 33 -8.58 -2.56 6.91
CA PRO A 33 -10.04 -2.70 6.90
C PRO A 33 -10.74 -1.66 6.05
N LEU A 34 -10.14 -0.48 5.84
CA LEU A 34 -10.73 0.59 5.05
C LEU A 34 -10.49 0.35 3.55
N THR A 35 -9.26 0.07 3.17
CA THR A 35 -8.85 0.03 1.76
C THR A 35 -8.79 -1.38 1.18
N GLY A 36 -8.79 -2.42 2.01
CA GLY A 36 -8.61 -3.81 1.61
C GLY A 36 -7.21 -4.13 1.06
N LEU A 37 -6.29 -3.17 1.04
CA LEU A 37 -4.89 -3.41 0.70
C LEU A 37 -4.17 -4.21 1.79
N HIS A 38 -2.96 -4.68 1.52
CA HIS A 38 -2.14 -5.26 2.58
C HIS A 38 -1.77 -4.21 3.62
N THR A 39 -1.81 -4.59 4.91
CA THR A 39 -1.18 -3.80 5.97
C THR A 39 0.34 -3.82 5.79
N ARG A 40 1.07 -2.96 6.53
CA ARG A 40 2.54 -2.95 6.57
C ARG A 40 3.11 -4.36 6.69
N ALA A 41 2.69 -5.14 7.68
CA ALA A 41 3.18 -6.49 7.90
C ALA A 41 2.83 -7.46 6.76
N GLY A 42 1.60 -7.38 6.24
CA GLY A 42 1.16 -8.23 5.13
C GLY A 42 1.87 -7.93 3.82
N TRP A 43 2.21 -6.66 3.57
CA TRP A 43 2.93 -6.23 2.39
C TRP A 43 4.44 -6.55 2.49
N THR A 44 5.08 -6.28 3.64
CA THR A 44 6.51 -6.53 3.87
C THR A 44 6.92 -7.96 3.47
N ALA A 45 6.20 -8.96 3.97
CA ALA A 45 6.52 -10.36 3.65
C ALA A 45 6.44 -10.67 2.14
N ARG A 46 5.52 -10.00 1.41
CA ARG A 46 5.38 -10.14 -0.05
C ARG A 46 6.47 -9.40 -0.81
N ALA A 47 6.81 -8.18 -0.37
CA ALA A 47 7.85 -7.37 -0.96
C ALA A 47 9.22 -8.05 -0.83
N GLU A 48 9.57 -8.55 0.37
CA GLU A 48 10.81 -9.32 0.57
C GLU A 48 10.90 -10.56 -0.34
N HIS A 49 9.79 -11.29 -0.50
CA HIS A 49 9.76 -12.41 -1.42
C HIS A 49 9.92 -11.97 -2.87
N CYS A 50 9.30 -10.84 -3.26
CA CYS A 50 9.39 -10.29 -4.61
C CYS A 50 10.82 -9.86 -4.95
N ILE A 51 11.44 -9.03 -4.13
CA ILE A 51 12.78 -8.48 -4.40
C ILE A 51 13.87 -9.56 -4.45
N ARG A 52 13.71 -10.63 -3.66
CA ARG A 52 14.65 -11.77 -3.72
C ARG A 52 14.57 -12.57 -5.01
N ARG A 53 13.44 -12.55 -5.70
CA ARG A 53 13.19 -13.39 -6.90
C ARG A 53 13.25 -12.62 -8.20
N HIS A 54 13.14 -11.30 -8.16
CA HIS A 54 13.03 -10.46 -9.34
C HIS A 54 14.04 -9.31 -9.27
N PRO A 55 15.19 -9.44 -9.91
CA PRO A 55 16.21 -8.37 -9.96
C PRO A 55 15.67 -7.06 -10.58
N SER A 56 14.72 -7.16 -11.51
CA SER A 56 14.07 -6.00 -12.15
C SER A 56 12.92 -5.42 -11.30
N ALA A 57 12.70 -5.94 -10.08
CA ALA A 57 11.65 -5.44 -9.20
C ALA A 57 11.92 -3.99 -8.78
N ALA A 58 10.85 -3.28 -8.47
CA ALA A 58 10.92 -1.97 -7.85
C ALA A 58 9.95 -1.85 -6.68
N VAL A 59 10.32 -1.02 -5.72
CA VAL A 59 9.48 -0.62 -4.60
C VAL A 59 9.11 0.85 -4.78
N LEU A 60 7.85 1.17 -4.54
CA LEU A 60 7.31 2.51 -4.58
C LEU A 60 6.76 2.90 -3.22
N LEU A 61 7.02 4.14 -2.82
CA LEU A 61 6.32 4.83 -1.75
C LEU A 61 5.40 5.88 -2.37
N VAL A 62 4.21 6.00 -1.83
CA VAL A 62 3.19 6.96 -2.28
C VAL A 62 2.57 7.61 -1.06
N ASP A 63 2.47 8.93 -1.08
CA ASP A 63 1.90 9.73 0.00
C ASP A 63 0.93 10.76 -0.59
N LEU A 64 -0.28 10.87 -0.03
CA LEU A 64 -1.27 11.84 -0.51
C LEU A 64 -0.90 13.24 -0.07
N ASP A 65 -0.70 14.11 -1.05
CA ASP A 65 -0.42 15.51 -0.79
C ASP A 65 -1.66 16.22 -0.23
N HIS A 66 -1.46 17.04 0.81
CA HIS A 66 -2.50 17.84 1.44
C HIS A 66 -3.69 17.04 2.01
N PHE A 67 -3.50 15.76 2.35
CA PHE A 67 -4.58 14.89 2.86
C PHE A 67 -5.23 15.45 4.13
N LYS A 68 -4.45 16.05 5.04
CA LYS A 68 -5.00 16.74 6.21
C LYS A 68 -5.95 17.88 5.80
N THR A 69 -5.56 18.71 4.85
CA THR A 69 -6.41 19.81 4.35
C THR A 69 -7.71 19.29 3.75
N LEU A 70 -7.66 18.17 3.02
CA LEU A 70 -8.86 17.52 2.47
C LEU A 70 -9.81 17.09 3.61
N ASN A 71 -9.29 16.46 4.66
CA ASN A 71 -10.07 16.07 5.84
C ASN A 71 -10.67 17.28 6.57
N ASP A 72 -9.85 18.31 6.80
CA ASP A 72 -10.27 19.51 7.52
C ASP A 72 -11.36 20.28 6.75
N THR A 73 -11.33 20.23 5.42
CA THR A 73 -12.28 20.96 4.54
C THR A 73 -13.55 20.17 4.25
N HIS A 74 -13.45 18.85 4.02
CA HIS A 74 -14.54 18.02 3.51
C HIS A 74 -14.98 16.92 4.48
N GLY A 75 -14.33 16.82 5.66
CA GLY A 75 -14.60 15.83 6.68
C GLY A 75 -13.90 14.49 6.43
N HIS A 76 -13.79 13.68 7.51
CA HIS A 76 -13.11 12.38 7.48
C HIS A 76 -13.72 11.38 6.51
N ALA A 77 -15.04 11.45 6.27
CA ALA A 77 -15.69 10.56 5.30
C ALA A 77 -15.21 10.80 3.85
N ALA A 78 -14.92 12.08 3.50
CA ALA A 78 -14.31 12.41 2.22
C ALA A 78 -12.85 11.91 2.14
N GLY A 79 -12.11 12.02 3.25
CA GLY A 79 -10.77 11.45 3.36
C GLY A 79 -10.74 9.94 3.20
N ASP A 80 -11.67 9.23 3.86
CA ASP A 80 -11.80 7.78 3.70
C ASP A 80 -12.10 7.39 2.25
N ALA A 81 -12.99 8.13 1.57
CA ALA A 81 -13.29 7.92 0.16
C ALA A 81 -12.04 8.17 -0.73
N ALA A 82 -11.22 9.18 -0.40
CA ALA A 82 -9.96 9.43 -1.10
C ALA A 82 -8.97 8.28 -0.92
N LEU A 83 -8.81 7.76 0.30
CA LEU A 83 -7.95 6.62 0.60
C LEU A 83 -8.39 5.36 -0.16
N ILE A 84 -9.68 5.09 -0.22
CA ILE A 84 -10.25 3.97 -0.98
C ILE A 84 -9.96 4.15 -2.48
N ALA A 85 -10.19 5.34 -3.03
CA ALA A 85 -9.95 5.62 -4.44
C ALA A 85 -8.47 5.43 -4.82
N VAL A 86 -7.54 5.92 -3.99
CA VAL A 86 -6.09 5.74 -4.19
C VAL A 86 -5.71 4.26 -4.10
N ALA A 87 -6.24 3.53 -3.13
CA ALA A 87 -6.01 2.10 -2.98
C ALA A 87 -6.46 1.30 -4.21
N ASP A 88 -7.62 1.62 -4.78
CA ASP A 88 -8.14 0.97 -5.98
C ASP A 88 -7.31 1.27 -7.22
N ARG A 89 -6.83 2.53 -7.35
CA ARG A 89 -5.92 2.94 -8.42
C ARG A 89 -4.59 2.20 -8.35
N LEU A 90 -3.98 2.12 -7.15
CA LEU A 90 -2.76 1.37 -6.91
C LEU A 90 -2.94 -0.13 -7.17
N ARG A 91 -4.05 -0.72 -6.70
CA ARG A 91 -4.38 -2.13 -6.95
C ARG A 91 -4.51 -2.43 -8.42
N THR A 92 -5.20 -1.56 -9.15
CA THR A 92 -5.41 -1.68 -10.61
C THR A 92 -4.08 -1.57 -11.36
N TRP A 93 -3.24 -0.60 -11.00
CA TRP A 93 -1.94 -0.41 -11.61
C TRP A 93 -0.99 -1.59 -11.33
N CYS A 94 -0.92 -2.07 -10.10
CA CYS A 94 -0.12 -3.26 -9.76
C CYS A 94 -0.58 -4.50 -10.52
N GLY A 95 -1.88 -4.66 -10.72
CA GLY A 95 -2.47 -5.79 -11.42
C GLY A 95 -1.91 -7.13 -10.95
N ARG A 96 -1.49 -7.97 -11.91
CA ARG A 96 -0.84 -9.27 -11.63
C ARG A 96 0.67 -9.14 -11.46
N ASN A 97 1.26 -8.01 -11.81
CA ASN A 97 2.71 -7.76 -11.78
C ASN A 97 3.19 -7.28 -10.40
N GLY A 98 2.30 -6.91 -9.50
CA GLY A 98 2.70 -6.32 -8.23
C GLY A 98 1.75 -6.54 -7.08
N THR A 99 2.07 -5.88 -5.97
CA THR A 99 1.28 -5.91 -4.73
C THR A 99 1.34 -4.56 -4.07
N ALA A 100 0.17 -3.98 -3.78
CA ALA A 100 0.03 -2.74 -3.02
C ALA A 100 -0.27 -2.99 -1.54
N GLY A 101 0.13 -2.05 -0.69
CA GLY A 101 -0.14 -2.01 0.74
C GLY A 101 -0.39 -0.59 1.23
N ARG A 102 -0.99 -0.47 2.42
CA ARG A 102 -1.14 0.78 3.16
C ARG A 102 -0.28 0.70 4.43
N LEU A 103 0.61 1.67 4.63
CA LEU A 103 1.50 1.69 5.79
C LEU A 103 0.84 2.29 7.02
N GLY A 104 -0.09 3.22 6.82
CA GLY A 104 -0.85 3.95 7.83
C GLY A 104 -1.21 5.34 7.32
N GLY A 105 -2.22 5.99 7.91
CA GLY A 105 -2.64 7.32 7.47
C GLY A 105 -2.89 7.40 5.98
N ASP A 106 -2.17 8.26 5.30
CA ASP A 106 -2.19 8.57 3.86
C ASP A 106 -0.99 7.96 3.09
N GLU A 107 -0.21 7.10 3.75
CA GLU A 107 0.98 6.45 3.17
C GLU A 107 0.66 5.08 2.58
N PHE A 108 1.05 4.88 1.33
CA PHE A 108 0.92 3.63 0.59
C PHE A 108 2.26 3.14 0.07
N VAL A 109 2.30 1.85 -0.24
CA VAL A 109 3.47 1.20 -0.84
C VAL A 109 3.04 0.29 -1.98
N ALA A 110 3.93 0.09 -2.92
CA ALA A 110 3.78 -0.95 -3.92
C ALA A 110 5.12 -1.65 -4.16
N VAL A 111 5.07 -2.92 -4.54
CA VAL A 111 6.20 -3.66 -5.12
C VAL A 111 5.73 -4.24 -6.44
N VAL A 112 6.51 -4.04 -7.49
CA VAL A 112 6.28 -4.64 -8.82
C VAL A 112 7.46 -5.53 -9.16
N ARG A 113 7.18 -6.63 -9.88
CA ARG A 113 8.21 -7.63 -10.26
C ARG A 113 9.14 -7.15 -11.34
N ASP A 114 8.63 -6.26 -12.17
CA ASP A 114 9.37 -5.75 -13.33
C ASP A 114 8.97 -4.29 -13.56
N MET A 115 9.94 -3.42 -13.32
CA MET A 115 9.78 -1.98 -13.51
C MET A 115 9.82 -1.58 -14.98
N THR A 116 10.42 -2.38 -15.86
CA THR A 116 10.47 -2.09 -17.31
C THR A 116 9.10 -2.14 -17.95
N THR A 117 8.17 -2.91 -17.37
CA THR A 117 6.77 -3.02 -17.79
C THR A 117 5.82 -2.14 -17.00
N ALA A 118 6.30 -1.48 -15.94
CA ALA A 118 5.51 -0.63 -15.07
C ALA A 118 5.57 0.83 -15.53
N ASP A 119 4.41 1.37 -15.89
CA ASP A 119 4.27 2.75 -16.35
C ASP A 119 4.00 3.69 -15.14
N LEU A 120 5.04 4.40 -14.69
CA LEU A 120 4.93 5.38 -13.60
C LEU A 120 4.13 6.62 -13.98
N ASP A 121 4.16 7.03 -15.23
CA ASP A 121 3.39 8.19 -15.70
C ASP A 121 1.89 7.85 -15.70
N ALA A 122 1.54 6.63 -16.10
CA ALA A 122 0.18 6.14 -15.98
C ALA A 122 -0.28 6.05 -14.51
N LEU A 123 0.61 5.63 -13.58
CA LEU A 123 0.29 5.65 -12.15
C LEU A 123 0.06 7.06 -11.66
N THR A 124 0.99 7.98 -11.94
CA THR A 124 0.89 9.38 -11.53
C THR A 124 -0.41 10.00 -12.05
N THR A 125 -0.70 9.80 -13.32
CA THR A 125 -1.96 10.26 -13.94
C THR A 125 -3.18 9.66 -13.25
N ALA A 126 -3.14 8.37 -12.93
CA ALA A 126 -4.25 7.71 -12.24
C ALA A 126 -4.46 8.27 -10.83
N LEU A 127 -3.38 8.46 -10.06
CA LEU A 127 -3.45 8.96 -8.69
C LEU A 127 -3.94 10.42 -8.64
N HIS A 128 -3.63 11.24 -9.63
CA HIS A 128 -4.06 12.63 -9.72
C HIS A 128 -5.47 12.82 -10.31
N ARG A 129 -6.15 11.75 -10.74
CA ARG A 129 -7.55 11.89 -11.17
C ARG A 129 -8.42 12.39 -10.01
N PRO A 130 -9.28 13.40 -10.22
CA PRO A 130 -10.21 13.85 -9.19
C PRO A 130 -11.09 12.70 -8.68
N LEU A 131 -11.54 12.84 -7.45
CA LEU A 131 -12.53 11.96 -6.83
C LEU A 131 -13.91 12.63 -6.90
N ASN A 132 -14.89 11.94 -7.46
CA ASN A 132 -16.28 12.37 -7.33
C ASN A 132 -16.85 11.90 -5.98
N TYR A 133 -17.13 12.84 -5.10
CA TYR A 133 -17.66 12.59 -3.76
C TYR A 133 -18.83 13.50 -3.47
N ALA A 134 -20.00 12.94 -3.14
CA ALA A 134 -21.23 13.70 -2.81
C ALA A 134 -21.58 14.79 -3.85
N GLY A 135 -21.40 14.49 -5.13
CA GLY A 135 -21.65 15.43 -6.24
C GLY A 135 -20.57 16.49 -6.47
N MET A 136 -19.50 16.48 -5.70
CA MET A 136 -18.33 17.36 -5.84
C MET A 136 -17.17 16.63 -6.48
N SER A 137 -16.37 17.36 -7.27
CA SER A 137 -15.10 16.87 -7.82
C SER A 137 -13.96 17.32 -6.91
N LEU A 138 -13.41 16.39 -6.10
CA LEU A 138 -12.32 16.66 -5.19
C LEU A 138 -10.98 16.39 -5.89
N PRO A 139 -10.08 17.38 -6.01
CA PRO A 139 -8.76 17.16 -6.56
C PRO A 139 -7.96 16.25 -5.64
N LEU A 140 -7.25 15.27 -6.22
CA LEU A 140 -6.29 14.43 -5.52
C LEU A 140 -4.90 14.68 -6.09
N ALA A 141 -3.91 14.67 -5.21
CA ALA A 141 -2.50 14.71 -5.58
C ALA A 141 -1.73 13.72 -4.69
N ALA A 142 -0.69 13.12 -5.25
CA ALA A 142 0.15 12.19 -4.53
C ALA A 142 1.60 12.34 -4.98
N SER A 143 2.51 12.29 -4.03
CA SER A 143 3.94 12.22 -4.26
C SER A 143 4.38 10.76 -4.33
N ILE A 144 5.19 10.43 -5.34
CA ILE A 144 5.68 9.07 -5.57
C ILE A 144 7.20 9.08 -5.50
N GLY A 145 7.77 8.13 -4.77
CA GLY A 145 9.19 7.78 -4.83
C GLY A 145 9.34 6.33 -5.22
N ALA A 146 10.28 6.03 -6.09
CA ALA A 146 10.55 4.68 -6.57
C ALA A 146 12.04 4.37 -6.48
N CYS A 147 12.35 3.10 -6.18
CA CYS A 147 13.71 2.54 -6.25
C CYS A 147 13.65 1.17 -6.90
N GLN A 148 14.49 0.95 -7.92
CA GLN A 148 14.68 -0.38 -8.52
C GLN A 148 15.66 -1.17 -7.67
N VAL A 149 15.37 -2.46 -7.49
CA VAL A 149 16.23 -3.38 -6.71
C VAL A 149 17.65 -3.45 -7.30
N ALA A 150 17.76 -3.40 -8.64
CA ALA A 150 19.04 -3.44 -9.34
C ALA A 150 19.95 -2.20 -9.10
N GLU A 151 19.40 -1.12 -8.55
CA GLU A 151 20.20 0.08 -8.20
C GLU A 151 21.05 -0.12 -6.93
N LEU A 152 20.79 -1.18 -6.17
CA LEU A 152 21.48 -1.47 -4.91
C LEU A 152 22.34 -2.73 -5.02
N PRO A 153 23.57 -2.72 -4.49
CA PRO A 153 24.50 -3.84 -4.63
C PRO A 153 24.06 -5.11 -3.87
N VAL A 154 23.44 -4.95 -2.71
CA VAL A 154 22.87 -6.05 -1.90
C VAL A 154 21.53 -5.55 -1.33
N PRO A 155 20.43 -5.73 -2.07
CA PRO A 155 19.19 -5.10 -1.69
C PRO A 155 18.49 -5.80 -0.51
N ALA A 156 18.53 -5.20 0.69
CA ALA A 156 17.55 -5.48 1.73
C ALA A 156 16.32 -4.59 1.49
N LEU A 157 15.14 -5.07 1.90
CA LEU A 157 13.92 -4.28 1.71
C LEU A 157 13.99 -2.91 2.40
N SER A 158 14.66 -2.82 3.56
CA SER A 158 14.91 -1.56 4.28
C SER A 158 15.65 -0.54 3.42
N ASP A 159 16.66 -0.99 2.66
CA ASP A 159 17.50 -0.10 1.86
C ASP A 159 16.75 0.38 0.62
N VAL A 160 15.97 -0.52 0.00
CA VAL A 160 15.10 -0.17 -1.14
C VAL A 160 14.02 0.83 -0.72
N LEU A 161 13.43 0.65 0.46
CA LEU A 161 12.46 1.59 1.03
C LEU A 161 13.09 2.94 1.35
N ALA A 162 14.28 2.97 1.94
CA ALA A 162 14.99 4.21 2.25
C ALA A 162 15.35 4.99 0.96
N ALA A 163 15.77 4.30 -0.10
CA ALA A 163 16.05 4.93 -1.39
C ALA A 163 14.77 5.47 -2.04
N ALA A 164 13.65 4.73 -1.98
CA ALA A 164 12.36 5.20 -2.47
C ALA A 164 11.86 6.43 -1.69
N ASP A 165 12.05 6.46 -0.36
CA ASP A 165 11.69 7.62 0.48
C ASP A 165 12.51 8.86 0.11
N ALA A 166 13.82 8.71 -0.07
CA ALA A 166 14.69 9.80 -0.53
C ALA A 166 14.24 10.35 -1.90
N ALA A 167 13.86 9.48 -2.84
CA ALA A 167 13.32 9.87 -4.14
C ALA A 167 12.00 10.64 -4.02
N MET A 168 11.09 10.18 -3.15
CA MET A 168 9.81 10.84 -2.88
C MET A 168 10.03 12.23 -2.25
N TYR A 169 10.94 12.35 -1.29
CA TYR A 169 11.27 13.62 -0.67
C TYR A 169 11.84 14.63 -1.69
N ALA A 170 12.70 14.17 -2.60
CA ALA A 170 13.24 14.99 -3.68
C ALA A 170 12.13 15.46 -4.65
N ALA A 171 11.13 14.63 -4.92
CA ALA A 171 9.98 14.98 -5.75
C ALA A 171 9.11 16.05 -5.06
N LYS A 172 8.78 15.90 -3.77
CA LYS A 172 8.06 16.88 -2.94
C LYS A 172 8.76 18.24 -2.90
N GLY A 173 10.08 18.26 -2.79
CA GLY A 173 10.88 19.50 -2.79
C GLY A 173 10.84 20.26 -4.11
N ARG A 174 10.70 19.58 -5.24
CA ARG A 174 10.55 20.20 -6.58
C ARG A 174 9.17 20.79 -6.79
N SER A 175 8.12 20.10 -6.37
CA SER A 175 6.73 20.57 -6.47
C SER A 175 6.50 21.87 -5.69
N ARG A 176 7.09 21.99 -4.49
CA ARG A 176 6.98 23.22 -3.66
C ARG A 176 7.69 24.43 -4.24
N ARG A 177 8.74 24.28 -5.06
CA ARG A 177 9.47 25.39 -5.69
C ARG A 177 8.81 25.90 -6.97
N GLY A 178 7.99 25.07 -7.62
CA GLY A 178 7.27 25.45 -8.84
C GLY A 178 6.00 26.28 -8.62
N THR A 179 5.56 26.47 -7.37
CA THR A 179 4.34 27.20 -7.01
C THR A 179 4.58 28.62 -6.49
N HIS A 180 5.81 29.16 -6.58
CA HIS A 180 6.03 30.57 -6.33
C HIS A 180 5.81 31.37 -7.64
N PRO A 181 4.72 32.14 -7.78
CA PRO A 181 4.62 33.12 -8.87
C PRO A 181 5.67 34.19 -8.62
N SER A 182 6.53 34.43 -9.62
CA SER A 182 7.39 35.62 -9.68
C SER A 182 6.48 36.84 -9.71
N HIS A 183 6.52 37.63 -8.68
CA HIS A 183 6.04 39.01 -8.69
C HIS A 183 7.02 39.90 -9.38
#